data_79ba279f029784e3d06cb59b43d9fddd
#
_entry.id   79ba279f029784e3d06cb59b43d9fddd
#
_cell.length_a   1.000
_cell.length_b   1.000
_cell.length_c   1.000
_cell.angle_alpha   90.00
_cell.angle_beta   90.00
_cell.angle_gamma   90.00
#
_symmetry.space_group_name_H-M   'P 1'
#
loop_
_entity.id
_entity.type
_entity.pdbx_description
1 polymer ?
#
loop_
_entity_poly.entity_id
_entity_poly.type
_entity_poly.pdbx_seq_one_letter_code
_entity_poly.pdbx_strand_id
1 'polypeptide(L)'
;MHYTEVPAESPAGEAKDVTIRWLISEEDEAASFYMRIFEIAPGGYSPLHSHSWEHGIYILSGEGEVKRGDGSESVGPGTAIFIPGGERHQLRNHGEQVLRFICVIPSSGA
;
A
#
# COMPACT_ATOMS: atom_id res chain seq x y z
N MET A 1 5.46 -17.82 7.96
CA MET A 1 4.36 -17.84 6.96
C MET A 1 4.78 -17.04 5.74
N HIS A 2 4.67 -17.65 4.57
CA HIS A 2 4.98 -16.94 3.32
C HIS A 2 3.78 -16.09 2.93
N TYR A 3 4.02 -14.90 2.38
CA TYR A 3 2.94 -13.97 2.08
C TYR A 3 1.90 -14.55 1.09
N THR A 4 2.30 -15.46 0.22
CA THR A 4 1.37 -16.08 -0.74
C THR A 4 0.35 -17.01 -0.10
N GLU A 5 0.57 -17.39 1.17
CA GLU A 5 -0.37 -18.21 1.94
C GLU A 5 -1.52 -17.37 2.51
N VAL A 6 -1.35 -16.06 2.53
CA VAL A 6 -2.39 -15.14 3.00
C VAL A 6 -3.35 -14.84 1.86
N PRO A 7 -4.67 -14.99 2.07
CA PRO A 7 -5.64 -14.68 1.04
C PRO A 7 -5.53 -13.23 0.56
N ALA A 8 -5.62 -13.05 -0.75
CA ALA A 8 -5.65 -11.71 -1.35
C ALA A 8 -7.07 -11.16 -1.33
N GLU A 9 -7.20 -9.90 -0.95
CA GLU A 9 -8.49 -9.21 -0.87
C GLU A 9 -8.44 -7.95 -1.74
N SER A 10 -9.61 -7.46 -2.13
CA SER A 10 -9.72 -6.17 -2.81
C SER A 10 -9.83 -5.06 -1.78
N PRO A 11 -9.16 -3.92 -1.97
CA PRO A 11 -9.29 -2.80 -1.03
C PRO A 11 -10.67 -2.18 -1.11
N ALA A 12 -11.11 -1.56 -0.01
CA ALA A 12 -12.30 -0.73 -0.01
C ALA A 12 -12.03 0.56 -0.78
N GLY A 13 -13.08 1.14 -1.37
CA GLY A 13 -12.96 2.38 -2.11
C GLY A 13 -12.74 2.16 -3.59
N GLU A 14 -12.56 3.25 -4.32
CA GLU A 14 -12.38 3.22 -5.77
C GLU A 14 -10.93 2.92 -6.11
N ALA A 15 -10.68 1.68 -6.52
CA ALA A 15 -9.37 1.18 -6.90
C ALA A 15 -9.51 0.32 -8.14
N LYS A 16 -8.39 0.08 -8.84
CA LYS A 16 -8.37 -0.75 -10.03
C LYS A 16 -7.21 -1.73 -9.96
N ASP A 17 -7.52 -3.02 -10.14
CA ASP A 17 -6.55 -4.10 -10.25
C ASP A 17 -5.53 -4.13 -9.10
N VAL A 18 -6.03 -4.00 -7.88
CA VAL A 18 -5.24 -3.99 -6.65
C VAL A 18 -5.67 -5.13 -5.75
N THR A 19 -4.71 -5.82 -5.16
CA THR A 19 -4.97 -6.79 -4.10
C THR A 19 -4.19 -6.43 -2.85
N ILE A 20 -4.74 -6.79 -1.69
CA ILE A 20 -4.14 -6.60 -0.38
C ILE A 20 -4.04 -7.95 0.31
N ARG A 21 -2.88 -8.22 0.91
CA ARG A 21 -2.69 -9.38 1.79
C ARG A 21 -2.30 -8.86 3.17
N TRP A 22 -3.11 -9.16 4.16
CA TRP A 22 -2.89 -8.73 5.55
C TRP A 22 -1.94 -9.72 6.22
N LEU A 23 -0.68 -9.35 6.36
CA LEU A 23 0.35 -10.21 6.93
C LEU A 23 0.33 -10.18 8.46
N ILE A 24 0.16 -9.00 9.02
CA ILE A 24 -0.03 -8.78 10.46
C ILE A 24 -1.30 -7.95 10.56
N SER A 25 -2.28 -8.45 11.31
CA SER A 25 -3.62 -7.87 11.35
C SER A 25 -4.21 -7.95 12.76
N GLU A 26 -5.48 -7.63 12.88
CA GLU A 26 -6.22 -7.71 14.15
C GLU A 26 -6.22 -9.10 14.76
N GLU A 27 -5.93 -10.15 14.00
CA GLU A 27 -5.80 -11.51 14.51
C GLU A 27 -4.55 -11.69 15.36
N ASP A 28 -3.59 -10.77 15.25
CA ASP A 28 -2.35 -10.77 16.03
C ASP A 28 -2.57 -9.91 17.26
N GLU A 29 -3.15 -10.49 18.30
CA GLU A 29 -3.71 -9.80 19.46
C GLU A 29 -2.88 -8.71 20.14
N ALA A 30 -1.57 -8.83 20.12
CA ALA A 30 -0.69 -7.86 20.78
C ALA A 30 -0.11 -6.84 19.81
N ALA A 31 -0.54 -6.83 18.56
CA ALA A 31 0.04 -5.95 17.55
C ALA A 31 -0.33 -4.50 17.77
N SER A 32 0.68 -3.63 17.75
CA SER A 32 0.48 -2.18 17.76
C SER A 32 0.55 -1.58 16.34
N PHE A 33 0.82 -2.43 15.36
CA PHE A 33 0.84 -2.04 13.95
C PHE A 33 0.28 -3.19 13.10
N TYR A 34 -0.15 -2.85 11.88
CA TYR A 34 -0.55 -3.84 10.88
C TYR A 34 0.40 -3.74 9.70
N MET A 35 0.66 -4.88 9.07
CA MET A 35 1.54 -4.96 7.90
C MET A 35 0.80 -5.65 6.77
N ARG A 36 0.81 -5.01 5.60
CA ARG A 36 0.11 -5.52 4.42
C ARG A 36 1.04 -5.53 3.22
N ILE A 37 0.81 -6.45 2.29
CA ILE A 37 1.41 -6.39 0.96
C ILE A 37 0.32 -6.03 -0.02
N PHE A 38 0.59 -4.99 -0.81
CA PHE A 38 -0.24 -4.57 -1.93
C PHE A 38 0.41 -5.02 -3.22
N GLU A 39 -0.42 -5.44 -4.15
CA GLU A 39 0.00 -5.74 -5.51
C GLU A 39 -0.92 -5.01 -6.47
N ILE A 40 -0.35 -4.16 -7.33
CA ILE A 40 -1.09 -3.37 -8.31
C ILE A 40 -0.63 -3.82 -9.69
N ALA A 41 -1.58 -4.34 -10.49
CA ALA A 41 -1.29 -4.74 -11.87
C ALA A 41 -1.04 -3.51 -12.75
N PRO A 42 -0.37 -3.69 -13.91
CA PRO A 42 -0.15 -2.58 -14.84
C PRO A 42 -1.46 -1.86 -15.19
N GLY A 43 -1.45 -0.54 -15.12
CA GLY A 43 -2.64 0.28 -15.34
C GLY A 43 -3.52 0.45 -14.12
N GLY A 44 -3.24 -0.26 -13.03
CA GLY A 44 -4.03 -0.19 -11.81
C GLY A 44 -3.62 0.96 -10.88
N TYR A 45 -4.43 1.17 -9.85
CA TYR A 45 -4.19 2.20 -8.85
C TYR A 45 -4.92 1.91 -7.56
N SER A 46 -4.34 2.33 -6.44
CA SER A 46 -4.96 2.24 -5.13
C SER A 46 -6.00 3.37 -4.95
N PRO A 47 -6.87 3.27 -3.93
CA PRO A 47 -7.81 4.37 -3.68
C PRO A 47 -7.09 5.68 -3.42
N LEU A 48 -7.63 6.78 -3.96
CA LEU A 48 -7.15 8.12 -3.65
C LEU A 48 -7.87 8.58 -2.39
N HIS A 49 -7.15 8.58 -1.28
CA HIS A 49 -7.77 8.87 0.02
C HIS A 49 -6.77 9.49 0.99
N SER A 50 -7.28 9.93 2.13
CA SER A 50 -6.48 10.35 3.27
C SER A 50 -7.01 9.68 4.53
N HIS A 51 -6.12 9.50 5.49
CA HIS A 51 -6.43 8.94 6.80
C HIS A 51 -5.81 9.80 7.88
N SER A 52 -6.35 9.72 9.10
CA SER A 52 -5.76 10.43 10.23
C SER A 52 -4.44 9.81 10.70
N TRP A 53 -4.14 8.59 10.29
CA TRP A 53 -2.94 7.87 10.69
C TRP A 53 -1.87 7.89 9.59
N GLU A 54 -0.65 7.51 9.99
CA GLU A 54 0.51 7.47 9.11
C GLU A 54 0.60 6.16 8.35
N HIS A 55 1.30 6.20 7.21
CA HIS A 55 1.67 5.00 6.45
C HIS A 55 3.18 4.96 6.25
N GLY A 56 3.78 3.79 6.47
CA GLY A 56 5.14 3.51 6.05
C GLY A 56 5.08 2.54 4.89
N ILE A 57 5.67 2.90 3.75
CA ILE A 57 5.61 2.11 2.52
C ILE A 57 7.02 1.80 2.06
N TYR A 58 7.24 0.57 1.59
CA TYR A 58 8.51 0.17 1.01
C TYR A 58 8.24 -0.61 -0.27
N ILE A 59 8.79 -0.15 -1.39
CA ILE A 59 8.59 -0.78 -2.69
C ILE A 59 9.51 -1.99 -2.83
N LEU A 60 8.93 -3.16 -3.06
CA LEU A 60 9.65 -4.42 -3.22
C LEU A 60 10.02 -4.68 -4.68
N SER A 61 9.09 -4.46 -5.59
CA SER A 61 9.30 -4.72 -7.02
C SER A 61 8.34 -3.91 -7.87
N GLY A 62 8.69 -3.76 -9.13
CA GLY A 62 7.92 -2.97 -10.07
C GLY A 62 8.25 -1.48 -9.97
N GLU A 63 7.68 -0.71 -10.85
CA GLU A 63 7.84 0.73 -10.89
C GLU A 63 6.48 1.39 -10.97
N GLY A 64 6.35 2.55 -10.34
CA GLY A 64 5.09 3.24 -10.32
C GLY A 64 5.24 4.69 -9.92
N GLU A 65 4.17 5.24 -9.42
CA GLU A 65 4.08 6.64 -9.03
C GLU A 65 3.32 6.74 -7.73
N VAL A 66 3.80 7.56 -6.81
CA VAL A 66 3.01 7.97 -5.66
C VAL A 66 2.52 9.39 -5.90
N LYS A 67 1.20 9.53 -5.87
CA LYS A 67 0.55 10.84 -5.91
C LYS A 67 0.29 11.26 -4.48
N ARG A 68 0.77 12.44 -4.09
CA ARG A 68 0.62 12.95 -2.75
C ARG A 68 0.50 14.47 -2.75
N GLY A 69 -0.45 14.99 -1.98
CA GLY A 69 -0.74 16.41 -2.02
C GLY A 69 -0.99 16.87 -3.45
N ASP A 70 -0.27 17.90 -3.89
CA ASP A 70 -0.38 18.46 -5.24
C ASP A 70 0.62 17.88 -6.24
N GLY A 71 1.47 16.97 -5.80
CA GLY A 71 2.53 16.44 -6.66
C GLY A 71 2.49 14.94 -6.82
N SER A 72 3.39 14.44 -7.63
CA SER A 72 3.62 13.02 -7.78
C SER A 72 5.12 12.76 -7.97
N GLU A 73 5.55 11.56 -7.56
CA GLU A 73 6.93 11.13 -7.64
C GLU A 73 7.00 9.72 -8.17
N SER A 74 8.02 9.46 -9.01
CA SER A 74 8.29 8.10 -9.48
C SER A 74 8.89 7.29 -8.35
N VAL A 75 8.49 6.03 -8.24
CA VAL A 75 9.00 5.11 -7.23
C VAL A 75 9.37 3.79 -7.88
N GLY A 76 10.33 3.10 -7.27
CA GLY A 76 10.80 1.80 -7.74
C GLY A 76 11.34 0.98 -6.59
N PRO A 77 11.90 -0.22 -6.88
CA PRO A 77 12.39 -1.12 -5.84
C PRO A 77 13.39 -0.43 -4.92
N GLY A 78 13.20 -0.61 -3.61
CA GLY A 78 14.06 -0.01 -2.60
C GLY A 78 13.65 1.39 -2.17
N THR A 79 12.59 1.95 -2.75
CA THR A 79 12.08 3.27 -2.34
C THR A 79 11.25 3.16 -1.07
N ALA A 80 11.59 3.96 -0.06
CA ALA A 80 10.80 4.09 1.15
C ALA A 80 9.97 5.37 1.08
N ILE A 81 8.71 5.29 1.50
CA ILE A 81 7.78 6.41 1.44
C ILE A 81 7.10 6.55 2.81
N PHE A 82 7.13 7.74 3.36
CA PHE A 82 6.37 8.06 4.56
C PHE A 82 5.20 8.97 4.17
N ILE A 83 3.99 8.56 4.55
CA ILE A 83 2.78 9.35 4.34
C ILE A 83 2.30 9.85 5.69
N PRO A 84 2.39 11.17 5.97
CA PRO A 84 1.87 11.73 7.21
C PRO A 84 0.36 11.56 7.34
N GLY A 85 -0.13 11.56 8.57
CA GLY A 85 -1.57 11.55 8.80
C GLY A 85 -2.23 12.75 8.12
N GLY A 86 -3.38 12.52 7.51
CA GLY A 86 -4.14 13.56 6.82
C GLY A 86 -3.70 13.86 5.40
N GLU A 87 -2.55 13.37 4.97
CA GLU A 87 -2.08 13.62 3.59
C GLU A 87 -2.81 12.72 2.60
N ARG A 88 -3.39 13.33 1.58
CA ARG A 88 -4.06 12.61 0.51
C ARG A 88 -3.03 11.94 -0.37
N HIS A 89 -3.23 10.66 -0.68
CA HIS A 89 -2.25 9.87 -1.42
C HIS A 89 -2.89 8.76 -2.24
N GLN A 90 -2.14 8.31 -3.26
CA GLN A 90 -2.52 7.20 -4.12
C GLN A 90 -1.27 6.63 -4.76
N LEU A 91 -1.17 5.31 -4.86
CA LEU A 91 -0.13 4.66 -5.66
C LEU A 91 -0.73 4.20 -6.98
N ARG A 92 0.02 4.39 -8.07
CA ARG A 92 -0.41 4.05 -9.42
C ARG A 92 0.69 3.26 -10.10
N ASN A 93 0.30 2.29 -10.91
CA ASN A 93 1.23 1.50 -11.70
C ASN A 93 1.16 1.88 -13.17
N HIS A 94 2.15 2.63 -13.64
CA HIS A 94 2.30 2.99 -15.05
C HIS A 94 3.33 2.12 -15.77
N GLY A 95 3.90 1.14 -15.06
CA GLY A 95 4.89 0.23 -15.63
C GLY A 95 4.26 -0.98 -16.32
N GLU A 96 5.11 -1.93 -16.68
CA GLU A 96 4.71 -3.14 -17.37
C GLU A 96 4.67 -4.38 -16.47
N GLN A 97 5.12 -4.23 -15.22
CA GLN A 97 5.16 -5.30 -14.22
C GLN A 97 4.30 -4.95 -13.02
N VAL A 98 3.98 -5.97 -12.23
CA VAL A 98 3.24 -5.75 -10.97
C VAL A 98 4.05 -4.85 -10.04
N LEU A 99 3.41 -3.83 -9.51
CA LEU A 99 3.97 -2.98 -8.46
C LEU A 99 3.62 -3.62 -7.13
N ARG A 100 4.63 -4.08 -6.39
CA ARG A 100 4.44 -4.74 -5.10
C ARG A 100 5.12 -3.94 -4.01
N PHE A 101 4.40 -3.67 -2.93
CA PHE A 101 4.95 -2.92 -1.82
C PHE A 101 4.37 -3.35 -0.48
N ILE A 102 5.17 -3.12 0.56
CA ILE A 102 4.73 -3.31 1.94
C ILE A 102 4.17 -1.99 2.43
N CYS A 103 3.06 -2.04 3.15
CA CYS A 103 2.48 -0.88 3.81
C CYS A 103 2.25 -1.21 5.28
N VAL A 104 2.79 -0.38 6.17
CA VAL A 104 2.64 -0.52 7.62
C VAL A 104 1.83 0.65 8.13
N ILE A 105 0.82 0.35 8.95
CA ILE A 105 -0.02 1.37 9.59
C ILE A 105 -0.14 1.05 11.08
N PRO A 106 -0.44 2.05 11.93
CA PRO A 106 -0.74 1.77 13.34
C PRO A 106 -2.04 0.97 13.44
N SER A 107 -2.12 0.05 14.41
CA SER A 107 -3.31 -0.78 14.59
C SER A 107 -4.56 0.04 14.95
N SER A 108 -4.38 1.22 15.54
CA SER A 108 -5.47 2.15 15.82
C SER A 108 -6.07 2.77 14.56
N GLY A 109 -5.43 2.59 13.40
CA GLY A 109 -5.87 3.18 12.13
C GLY A 109 -6.69 2.24 11.26
N ALA A 110 -6.86 1.01 11.66
CA ALA A 110 -7.56 0.02 10.83
C ALA A 110 -8.98 -0.24 11.28
#